data_0682cb72dcd83f934363f30b7460aee5
#
_entry.id   0682cb72dcd83f934363f30b7460aee5
#
_cell.length_a   1.000
_cell.length_b   1.000
_cell.length_c   1.000
_cell.angle_alpha   90.00
_cell.angle_beta   90.00
_cell.angle_gamma   90.00
#
_symmetry.space_group_name_H-M   'P 1'
#
loop_
_entity.id
_entity.type
_entity.pdbx_description
1 polymer ?
#
loop_
_entity_poly.entity_id
_entity_poly.type
_entity_poly.pdbx_seq_one_letter_code
_entity_poly.pdbx_strand_id
1 'polypeptide(L)'
;PPFGVMYLASALEKENYDVKIIATSNDNNCFDFSDFDIVGFSISSSLAYPLIKETRENSIFKANSLIIAGGIHASLYPNEVIKDLDCDIVSIGEGEKTIVEIAKSTSLDDISEIKGIYYKKDNSIYVTEKRNDINELDSLAFPARHLLPKEDIVMERLSNTSLSIAHVLFSRGCPYHCNFCANQNHNVRYRSKDNIKEELELLIKDYEIKGFCVVDDNFLVNKEKAMEIIREIGKLNLKWSTLARVDNVDLELLKELKNTGCVEIKYGVESGSQKMLDLMNKKITVSEIKKAFNLTKDVGINAKALIMHGFPKEDINTTKETIALLEELKMCISRVGLTYFTYLPGSPIYPSKHITCNTSVYCEEQVPWGSNKEKEEVLESRKLLIKYIKKNFPYK
;
A
#
# COMPACT_ATOMS: atom_id res chain seq x y z
N PRO A 1 -7.87 -1.61 5.43
CA PRO A 1 -7.86 -3.04 5.81
C PRO A 1 -6.60 -3.75 5.29
N PRO A 2 -6.16 -4.82 5.96
CA PRO A 2 -4.95 -5.57 5.61
C PRO A 2 -5.22 -6.58 4.47
N PHE A 3 -5.32 -6.11 3.24
CA PHE A 3 -5.70 -6.93 2.09
C PHE A 3 -4.89 -8.22 1.94
N GLY A 4 -3.56 -8.15 2.16
CA GLY A 4 -2.70 -9.32 2.03
C GLY A 4 -3.20 -10.51 2.85
N VAL A 5 -3.39 -10.33 4.16
CA VAL A 5 -3.87 -11.41 5.04
C VAL A 5 -5.31 -11.80 4.75
N MET A 6 -6.17 -10.88 4.32
CA MET A 6 -7.55 -11.22 3.95
C MET A 6 -7.61 -12.10 2.69
N TYR A 7 -6.73 -11.88 1.70
CA TYR A 7 -6.63 -12.77 0.53
C TYR A 7 -6.03 -14.13 0.89
N LEU A 8 -5.05 -14.18 1.81
CA LEU A 8 -4.51 -15.45 2.31
C LEU A 8 -5.58 -16.25 3.04
N ALA A 9 -6.35 -15.57 3.90
CA ALA A 9 -7.43 -16.20 4.66
C ALA A 9 -8.51 -16.77 3.73
N SER A 10 -8.98 -15.99 2.75
CA SER A 10 -9.98 -16.49 1.79
C SER A 10 -9.48 -17.63 0.92
N ALA A 11 -8.18 -17.66 0.59
CA ALA A 11 -7.58 -18.78 -0.13
C ALA A 11 -7.59 -20.08 0.69
N LEU A 12 -7.33 -19.98 2.00
CA LEU A 12 -7.41 -21.10 2.94
C LEU A 12 -8.85 -21.56 3.19
N GLU A 13 -9.80 -20.62 3.41
CA GLU A 13 -11.22 -20.94 3.60
C GLU A 13 -11.82 -21.69 2.39
N LYS A 14 -11.40 -21.31 1.16
CA LYS A 14 -11.80 -22.00 -0.07
C LYS A 14 -11.40 -23.48 -0.08
N GLU A 15 -10.37 -23.84 0.67
CA GLU A 15 -9.90 -25.23 0.86
C GLU A 15 -10.42 -25.85 2.18
N ASN A 16 -11.42 -25.20 2.83
CA ASN A 16 -12.07 -25.64 4.06
C ASN A 16 -11.16 -25.65 5.31
N TYR A 17 -10.14 -24.80 5.37
CA TYR A 17 -9.39 -24.55 6.60
C TYR A 17 -10.13 -23.53 7.49
N ASP A 18 -10.08 -23.75 8.80
CA ASP A 18 -10.52 -22.75 9.78
C ASP A 18 -9.45 -21.68 9.96
N VAL A 19 -9.83 -20.41 9.79
CA VAL A 19 -8.88 -19.29 9.74
C VAL A 19 -9.32 -18.18 10.68
N LYS A 20 -8.33 -17.58 11.36
CA LYS A 20 -8.51 -16.40 12.18
C LYS A 20 -7.51 -15.32 11.78
N ILE A 21 -7.96 -14.06 11.66
CA ILE A 21 -7.09 -12.90 11.48
C ILE A 21 -6.97 -12.17 12.81
N ILE A 22 -5.73 -11.89 13.22
CA ILE A 22 -5.43 -11.19 14.47
C ILE A 22 -4.59 -9.95 14.14
N ALA A 23 -5.04 -8.78 14.58
CA ALA A 23 -4.30 -7.54 14.46
C ALA A 23 -3.42 -7.33 15.72
N THR A 24 -2.15 -6.98 15.50
CA THR A 24 -1.20 -6.64 16.56
C THR A 24 -1.12 -5.13 16.74
N SER A 25 -0.88 -4.67 17.96
CA SER A 25 -0.60 -3.27 18.29
C SER A 25 0.43 -3.18 19.41
N ASN A 26 0.97 -1.99 19.65
CA ASN A 26 1.93 -1.78 20.76
C ASN A 26 1.31 -2.12 22.13
N ASP A 27 0.00 -1.98 22.27
CA ASP A 27 -0.73 -2.27 23.51
C ASP A 27 -1.23 -3.72 23.57
N ASN A 28 -1.17 -4.46 22.45
CA ASN A 28 -1.63 -5.84 22.33
C ASN A 28 -0.74 -6.63 21.38
N ASN A 29 0.32 -7.23 21.91
CA ASN A 29 1.35 -7.99 21.19
C ASN A 29 1.69 -9.35 21.85
N CYS A 30 0.83 -9.82 22.76
CA CYS A 30 0.95 -11.12 23.43
C CYS A 30 -0.32 -11.93 23.19
N PHE A 31 -0.20 -13.08 22.53
CA PHE A 31 -1.31 -13.92 22.14
C PHE A 31 -1.06 -15.38 22.51
N ASP A 32 -2.15 -16.13 22.67
CA ASP A 32 -2.12 -17.57 22.81
C ASP A 32 -2.52 -18.21 21.47
N PHE A 33 -1.55 -18.84 20.81
CA PHE A 33 -1.69 -19.57 19.57
C PHE A 33 -1.66 -21.08 19.76
N SER A 34 -1.86 -21.60 20.98
CA SER A 34 -1.74 -23.03 21.29
C SER A 34 -2.77 -23.91 20.58
N ASP A 35 -3.86 -23.33 20.07
CA ASP A 35 -4.89 -24.04 19.32
C ASP A 35 -4.63 -24.11 17.80
N PHE A 36 -3.58 -23.44 17.30
CA PHE A 36 -3.33 -23.32 15.87
C PHE A 36 -2.21 -24.23 15.39
N ASP A 37 -2.43 -24.96 14.30
CA ASP A 37 -1.43 -25.81 13.65
C ASP A 37 -0.46 -24.99 12.80
N ILE A 38 -0.93 -23.86 12.26
CA ILE A 38 -0.14 -22.92 11.45
C ILE A 38 -0.35 -21.51 11.98
N VAL A 39 0.75 -20.77 12.22
CA VAL A 39 0.71 -19.35 12.59
C VAL A 39 1.50 -18.54 11.56
N GLY A 40 0.83 -17.61 10.89
CA GLY A 40 1.41 -16.76 9.85
C GLY A 40 1.60 -15.32 10.28
N PHE A 41 2.82 -14.77 10.14
CA PHE A 41 3.13 -13.36 10.36
C PHE A 41 3.21 -12.61 9.04
N SER A 42 2.33 -11.64 8.83
CA SER A 42 2.36 -10.77 7.65
C SER A 42 3.09 -9.47 7.95
N ILE A 43 4.26 -9.30 7.33
CA ILE A 43 5.15 -8.15 7.54
C ILE A 43 5.02 -7.22 6.33
N SER A 44 3.99 -6.38 6.36
CA SER A 44 3.61 -5.47 5.25
C SER A 44 4.62 -4.36 4.99
N SER A 45 5.44 -4.03 5.99
CA SER A 45 6.51 -3.02 5.87
C SER A 45 7.61 -3.29 6.89
N SER A 46 8.81 -2.75 6.62
CA SER A 46 9.91 -2.82 7.58
C SER A 46 9.62 -2.10 8.91
N LEU A 47 8.61 -1.24 8.93
CA LEU A 47 8.14 -0.53 10.11
C LEU A 47 7.40 -1.43 11.09
N ALA A 48 6.62 -2.36 10.54
CA ALA A 48 5.86 -3.31 11.34
C ALA A 48 6.76 -4.42 11.91
N TYR A 49 7.97 -4.60 11.38
CA TYR A 49 8.84 -5.72 11.73
C TYR A 49 9.19 -5.81 13.22
N PRO A 50 9.59 -4.72 13.92
CA PRO A 50 9.89 -4.79 15.34
C PRO A 50 8.71 -5.25 16.19
N LEU A 51 7.50 -4.75 15.88
CA LEU A 51 6.29 -5.17 16.60
C LEU A 51 5.98 -6.65 16.34
N ILE A 52 6.16 -7.13 15.12
CA ILE A 52 5.99 -8.56 14.79
C ILE A 52 7.01 -9.42 15.55
N LYS A 53 8.28 -8.97 15.66
CA LYS A 53 9.30 -9.69 16.42
C LYS A 53 8.93 -9.77 17.90
N GLU A 54 8.52 -8.66 18.49
CA GLU A 54 8.05 -8.62 19.88
C GLU A 54 6.81 -9.52 20.09
N THR A 55 5.86 -9.50 19.16
CA THR A 55 4.69 -10.39 19.17
C THR A 55 5.11 -11.86 19.14
N ARG A 56 6.08 -12.21 18.28
CA ARG A 56 6.60 -13.60 18.19
C ARG A 56 7.25 -14.05 19.49
N GLU A 57 8.01 -13.16 20.14
CA GLU A 57 8.74 -13.45 21.40
C GLU A 57 7.79 -13.57 22.59
N ASN A 58 6.72 -12.77 22.65
CA ASN A 58 5.80 -12.68 23.78
C ASN A 58 4.63 -13.67 23.73
N SER A 59 4.39 -14.32 22.58
CA SER A 59 3.23 -15.19 22.38
C SER A 59 3.51 -16.65 22.67
N ILE A 60 2.44 -17.40 22.97
CA ILE A 60 2.47 -18.84 23.25
C ILE A 60 2.09 -19.59 21.97
N PHE A 61 2.80 -20.67 21.66
CA PHE A 61 2.57 -21.48 20.47
C PHE A 61 2.37 -22.95 20.86
N LYS A 62 1.56 -23.66 20.09
CA LYS A 62 1.44 -25.11 20.19
C LYS A 62 2.77 -25.77 19.84
N ALA A 63 3.18 -26.80 20.60
CA ALA A 63 4.33 -27.62 20.20
C ALA A 63 4.10 -28.17 18.79
N ASN A 64 5.07 -27.97 17.90
CA ASN A 64 5.03 -28.37 16.48
C ASN A 64 4.07 -27.56 15.59
N SER A 65 3.60 -26.37 16.02
CA SER A 65 2.97 -25.43 15.09
C SER A 65 3.97 -25.02 14.02
N LEU A 66 3.51 -24.93 12.78
CA LEU A 66 4.31 -24.40 11.68
C LEU A 66 4.28 -22.87 11.72
N ILE A 67 5.44 -22.24 11.89
CA ILE A 67 5.57 -20.79 11.95
C ILE A 67 5.99 -20.25 10.57
N ILE A 68 5.17 -19.39 10.00
CA ILE A 68 5.38 -18.84 8.65
C ILE A 68 5.49 -17.32 8.74
N ALA A 69 6.41 -16.72 7.99
CA ALA A 69 6.44 -15.28 7.76
C ALA A 69 6.29 -14.96 6.27
N GLY A 70 5.69 -13.82 5.96
CA GLY A 70 5.51 -13.36 4.59
C GLY A 70 5.29 -11.85 4.52
N GLY A 71 5.03 -11.33 3.31
CA GLY A 71 4.82 -9.92 3.04
C GLY A 71 6.07 -9.22 2.51
N ILE A 72 5.98 -7.90 2.32
CA ILE A 72 7.00 -7.11 1.62
C ILE A 72 8.36 -7.19 2.31
N HIS A 73 8.41 -6.97 3.64
CA HIS A 73 9.68 -7.02 4.38
C HIS A 73 10.31 -8.42 4.34
N ALA A 74 9.52 -9.46 4.55
CA ALA A 74 9.98 -10.85 4.50
C ALA A 74 10.51 -11.23 3.11
N SER A 75 9.90 -10.71 2.04
CA SER A 75 10.37 -10.90 0.66
C SER A 75 11.70 -10.21 0.37
N LEU A 76 12.00 -9.11 1.06
CA LEU A 76 13.27 -8.36 0.90
C LEU A 76 14.41 -8.93 1.74
N TYR A 77 14.10 -9.46 2.94
CA TYR A 77 15.08 -9.93 3.91
C TYR A 77 14.77 -11.33 4.44
N PRO A 78 14.58 -12.35 3.55
CA PRO A 78 14.12 -13.66 3.97
C PRO A 78 15.08 -14.38 4.92
N ASN A 79 16.40 -14.23 4.71
CA ASN A 79 17.42 -14.84 5.55
C ASN A 79 17.47 -14.28 6.99
N GLU A 80 17.23 -12.98 7.10
CA GLU A 80 17.15 -12.30 8.41
C GLU A 80 15.85 -12.69 9.12
N VAL A 81 14.72 -12.58 8.41
CA VAL A 81 13.39 -12.87 8.98
C VAL A 81 13.28 -14.31 9.46
N ILE A 82 13.76 -15.30 8.68
CA ILE A 82 13.67 -16.72 9.07
C ILE A 82 14.48 -17.04 10.33
N LYS A 83 15.59 -16.32 10.53
CA LYS A 83 16.44 -16.47 11.72
C LYS A 83 15.89 -15.71 12.91
N ASP A 84 15.57 -14.43 12.73
CA ASP A 84 15.19 -13.51 13.81
C ASP A 84 13.82 -13.87 14.43
N LEU A 85 12.86 -14.30 13.61
CA LEU A 85 11.55 -14.75 14.09
C LEU A 85 11.52 -16.24 14.42
N ASP A 86 12.62 -16.94 14.20
CA ASP A 86 12.67 -18.40 14.33
C ASP A 86 11.48 -19.08 13.61
N CYS A 87 11.27 -18.66 12.34
CA CYS A 87 10.23 -19.25 11.49
C CYS A 87 10.72 -20.54 10.85
N ASP A 88 9.77 -21.42 10.53
CA ASP A 88 10.02 -22.62 9.71
C ASP A 88 10.08 -22.28 8.23
N ILE A 89 9.22 -21.36 7.79
CA ILE A 89 9.08 -20.94 6.38
C ILE A 89 8.97 -19.42 6.27
N VAL A 90 9.63 -18.85 5.25
CA VAL A 90 9.39 -17.48 4.78
C VAL A 90 8.89 -17.53 3.34
N SER A 91 7.68 -17.01 3.10
CA SER A 91 7.07 -16.89 1.77
C SER A 91 7.48 -15.59 1.09
N ILE A 92 7.85 -15.68 -0.20
CA ILE A 92 8.32 -14.58 -1.04
C ILE A 92 7.28 -14.21 -2.09
N GLY A 93 7.00 -12.92 -2.25
CA GLY A 93 6.05 -12.42 -3.25
C GLY A 93 4.59 -12.61 -2.87
N GLU A 94 3.74 -12.96 -3.84
CA GLU A 94 2.32 -13.20 -3.63
C GLU A 94 2.08 -14.56 -2.98
N GLY A 95 1.41 -14.55 -1.83
CA GLY A 95 1.35 -15.69 -0.93
C GLY A 95 0.11 -16.59 -1.08
N GLU A 96 -0.91 -16.22 -1.86
CA GLU A 96 -2.22 -16.87 -1.85
C GLU A 96 -2.15 -18.35 -2.27
N LYS A 97 -1.36 -18.68 -3.30
CA LYS A 97 -1.13 -20.07 -3.70
C LYS A 97 -0.17 -20.76 -2.74
N THR A 98 0.87 -20.06 -2.32
CA THR A 98 1.92 -20.59 -1.44
C THR A 98 1.35 -21.06 -0.10
N ILE A 99 0.47 -20.25 0.53
CA ILE A 99 -0.11 -20.62 1.84
C ILE A 99 -1.00 -21.87 1.75
N VAL A 100 -1.73 -22.04 0.65
CA VAL A 100 -2.55 -23.24 0.41
C VAL A 100 -1.68 -24.47 0.22
N GLU A 101 -0.60 -24.38 -0.56
CA GLU A 101 0.34 -25.48 -0.76
C GLU A 101 1.02 -25.86 0.57
N ILE A 102 1.44 -24.88 1.38
CA ILE A 102 2.00 -25.13 2.71
C ILE A 102 0.97 -25.83 3.62
N ALA A 103 -0.26 -25.36 3.65
CA ALA A 103 -1.31 -25.95 4.50
C ALA A 103 -1.66 -27.39 4.11
N LYS A 104 -1.48 -27.75 2.84
CA LYS A 104 -1.69 -29.12 2.32
C LYS A 104 -0.49 -30.04 2.53
N SER A 105 0.69 -29.51 2.85
CA SER A 105 1.91 -30.30 3.01
C SER A 105 1.85 -31.17 4.27
N THR A 106 2.26 -32.41 4.15
CA THR A 106 2.30 -33.38 5.24
C THR A 106 3.72 -33.75 5.65
N SER A 107 4.72 -33.34 4.87
CA SER A 107 6.12 -33.67 5.06
C SER A 107 7.06 -32.53 4.64
N LEU A 108 8.31 -32.59 5.09
CA LEU A 108 9.36 -31.66 4.63
C LEU A 108 9.70 -31.85 3.14
N ASP A 109 9.46 -33.02 2.58
CA ASP A 109 9.69 -33.26 1.16
C ASP A 109 8.63 -32.55 0.33
N ASP A 110 7.36 -32.54 0.77
CA ASP A 110 6.30 -31.74 0.14
C ASP A 110 6.64 -30.23 0.17
N ILE A 111 7.18 -29.74 1.29
CA ILE A 111 7.58 -28.32 1.45
C ILE A 111 8.70 -27.97 0.46
N SER A 112 9.64 -28.86 0.19
CA SER A 112 10.76 -28.60 -0.73
C SER A 112 10.33 -28.34 -2.17
N GLU A 113 9.15 -28.81 -2.58
CA GLU A 113 8.59 -28.63 -3.92
C GLU A 113 7.79 -27.34 -4.08
N ILE A 114 7.47 -26.66 -2.96
CA ILE A 114 6.70 -25.40 -2.97
C ILE A 114 7.58 -24.26 -3.49
N LYS A 115 7.12 -23.55 -4.53
CA LYS A 115 7.87 -22.43 -5.10
C LYS A 115 7.73 -21.16 -4.26
N GLY A 116 8.80 -20.35 -4.24
CA GLY A 116 8.81 -19.01 -3.64
C GLY A 116 8.90 -19.03 -2.12
N ILE A 117 9.64 -19.96 -1.55
CA ILE A 117 9.86 -20.03 -0.11
C ILE A 117 11.33 -20.20 0.26
N TYR A 118 11.65 -19.73 1.46
CA TYR A 118 12.80 -20.15 2.25
C TYR A 118 12.27 -21.04 3.38
N TYR A 119 12.93 -22.17 3.66
CA TYR A 119 12.51 -23.07 4.72
C TYR A 119 13.68 -23.66 5.48
N LYS A 120 13.46 -24.01 6.74
CA LYS A 120 14.44 -24.67 7.60
C LYS A 120 14.34 -26.19 7.46
N LYS A 121 15.49 -26.84 7.31
CA LYS A 121 15.66 -28.31 7.42
C LYS A 121 17.03 -28.60 8.00
N ASP A 122 17.11 -29.44 9.05
CA ASP A 122 18.38 -29.85 9.67
C ASP A 122 19.32 -28.70 10.03
N ASN A 123 18.79 -27.65 10.67
CA ASN A 123 19.49 -26.40 11.02
C ASN A 123 20.06 -25.61 9.82
N SER A 124 19.70 -25.97 8.60
CA SER A 124 20.07 -25.26 7.38
C SER A 124 18.87 -24.56 6.76
N ILE A 125 19.13 -23.47 6.03
CA ILE A 125 18.12 -22.73 5.30
C ILE A 125 18.24 -23.09 3.81
N TYR A 126 17.14 -23.52 3.25
CA TYR A 126 17.01 -23.84 1.83
C TYR A 126 16.10 -22.83 1.14
N VAL A 127 16.31 -22.63 -0.16
CA VAL A 127 15.51 -21.74 -0.99
C VAL A 127 14.99 -22.53 -2.20
N THR A 128 13.73 -22.37 -2.51
CA THR A 128 13.09 -22.99 -3.67
C THR A 128 13.06 -22.05 -4.87
N GLU A 129 12.65 -22.59 -6.03
CA GLU A 129 12.47 -21.79 -7.24
C GLU A 129 11.50 -20.64 -7.01
N LYS A 130 11.78 -19.47 -7.61
CA LYS A 130 10.90 -18.29 -7.53
C LYS A 130 9.52 -18.62 -8.10
N ARG A 131 8.47 -18.20 -7.38
CA ARG A 131 7.09 -18.26 -7.88
C ARG A 131 6.80 -17.07 -8.80
N ASN A 132 6.10 -17.34 -9.89
CA ASN A 132 5.57 -16.27 -10.73
C ASN A 132 4.38 -15.57 -10.07
N ASP A 133 4.20 -14.29 -10.39
CA ASP A 133 3.03 -13.54 -9.96
C ASP A 133 1.73 -14.14 -10.47
N ILE A 134 0.64 -13.93 -9.74
CA ILE A 134 -0.70 -14.40 -10.13
C ILE A 134 -1.22 -13.51 -11.24
N ASN A 135 -1.25 -14.00 -12.49
CA ASN A 135 -1.71 -13.22 -13.63
C ASN A 135 -3.23 -13.06 -13.65
N GLU A 136 -3.97 -14.13 -13.36
CA GLU A 136 -5.43 -14.16 -13.35
C GLU A 136 -5.97 -13.76 -11.97
N LEU A 137 -6.14 -12.47 -11.72
CA LEU A 137 -6.59 -11.97 -10.40
C LEU A 137 -8.00 -12.42 -10.05
N ASP A 138 -8.85 -12.69 -11.03
CA ASP A 138 -10.22 -13.20 -10.83
C ASP A 138 -10.25 -14.64 -10.30
N SER A 139 -9.14 -15.36 -10.37
CA SER A 139 -9.01 -16.70 -9.77
C SER A 139 -8.95 -16.67 -8.24
N LEU A 140 -8.62 -15.50 -7.67
CA LEU A 140 -8.58 -15.29 -6.24
C LEU A 140 -10.00 -15.13 -5.67
N ALA A 141 -10.25 -15.75 -4.52
CA ALA A 141 -11.45 -15.45 -3.76
C ALA A 141 -11.43 -14.00 -3.27
N PHE A 142 -12.61 -13.41 -3.04
CA PHE A 142 -12.69 -12.07 -2.46
C PHE A 142 -12.07 -12.03 -1.07
N PRO A 143 -11.52 -10.88 -0.64
CA PRO A 143 -10.89 -10.77 0.66
C PRO A 143 -11.82 -11.20 1.80
N ALA A 144 -11.36 -12.00 2.74
CA ALA A 144 -12.13 -12.51 3.88
C ALA A 144 -12.43 -11.40 4.91
N ARG A 145 -13.28 -10.43 4.52
CA ARG A 145 -13.63 -9.28 5.35
C ARG A 145 -14.42 -9.66 6.59
N HIS A 146 -15.18 -10.75 6.53
CA HIS A 146 -15.98 -11.27 7.65
C HIS A 146 -15.13 -11.73 8.84
N LEU A 147 -13.83 -11.95 8.66
CA LEU A 147 -12.91 -12.30 9.74
C LEU A 147 -12.39 -11.08 10.52
N LEU A 148 -12.80 -9.88 10.13
CA LEU A 148 -12.43 -8.63 10.80
C LEU A 148 -13.68 -7.89 11.32
N PRO A 149 -13.52 -7.05 12.37
CA PRO A 149 -14.59 -6.17 12.82
C PRO A 149 -15.09 -5.24 11.70
N LYS A 150 -16.38 -4.92 11.69
CA LYS A 150 -16.99 -4.06 10.66
C LYS A 150 -16.32 -2.68 10.59
N GLU A 151 -15.92 -2.13 11.72
CA GLU A 151 -15.20 -0.84 11.85
C GLU A 151 -13.84 -0.84 11.17
N ASP A 152 -13.20 -2.00 10.99
CA ASP A 152 -11.93 -2.13 10.24
C ASP A 152 -12.15 -2.23 8.72
N ILE A 153 -13.38 -2.57 8.31
CA ILE A 153 -13.76 -2.73 6.90
C ILE A 153 -14.43 -1.47 6.36
N VAL A 154 -15.31 -0.85 7.15
CA VAL A 154 -16.12 0.30 6.76
C VAL A 154 -15.61 1.56 7.43
N MET A 155 -15.27 2.55 6.63
CA MET A 155 -14.90 3.89 7.06
C MET A 155 -16.07 4.84 6.85
N GLU A 156 -16.25 5.83 7.73
CA GLU A 156 -17.39 6.77 7.66
C GLU A 156 -17.09 8.07 6.89
N ARG A 157 -16.07 8.09 6.05
CA ARG A 157 -15.68 9.31 5.34
C ARG A 157 -15.12 9.08 3.96
N LEU A 158 -15.69 9.76 2.99
CA LEU A 158 -15.15 9.87 1.63
C LEU A 158 -15.00 11.36 1.26
N SER A 159 -13.78 11.82 1.03
CA SER A 159 -13.51 13.24 0.75
C SER A 159 -14.05 14.13 1.86
N ASN A 160 -14.99 15.02 1.55
CA ASN A 160 -15.63 15.97 2.49
C ASN A 160 -17.06 15.52 2.87
N THR A 161 -17.41 14.27 2.58
CA THR A 161 -18.74 13.70 2.88
C THR A 161 -18.66 12.61 3.93
N SER A 162 -19.67 12.55 4.81
CA SER A 162 -19.86 11.41 5.72
C SER A 162 -20.60 10.33 4.94
N LEU A 163 -19.90 9.27 4.55
CA LEU A 163 -20.42 8.13 3.81
C LEU A 163 -19.75 6.85 4.30
N SER A 164 -20.53 5.80 4.49
CA SER A 164 -19.98 4.45 4.72
C SER A 164 -19.28 3.96 3.46
N ILE A 165 -17.97 3.77 3.53
CA ILE A 165 -17.15 3.33 2.40
C ILE A 165 -16.29 2.12 2.75
N ALA A 166 -15.99 1.30 1.74
CA ALA A 166 -14.97 0.27 1.84
C ALA A 166 -13.76 0.58 0.94
N HIS A 167 -12.62 0.04 1.30
CA HIS A 167 -11.47 -0.01 0.40
C HIS A 167 -11.59 -1.23 -0.53
N VAL A 168 -11.15 -1.08 -1.78
CA VAL A 168 -11.14 -2.15 -2.79
C VAL A 168 -9.88 -2.08 -3.64
N LEU A 169 -9.49 -3.23 -4.20
CA LEU A 169 -8.38 -3.38 -5.14
C LEU A 169 -8.94 -3.82 -6.49
N PHE A 170 -8.64 -3.07 -7.55
CA PHE A 170 -9.02 -3.36 -8.93
C PHE A 170 -7.86 -3.93 -9.73
N SER A 171 -6.64 -3.58 -9.34
CA SER A 171 -5.41 -4.01 -10.01
C SER A 171 -4.28 -4.22 -9.01
N ARG A 172 -3.21 -4.87 -9.47
CA ARG A 172 -1.94 -5.01 -8.75
C ARG A 172 -0.79 -4.59 -9.65
N GLY A 173 0.18 -3.90 -9.07
CA GLY A 173 1.40 -3.46 -9.73
C GLY A 173 1.35 -2.05 -10.27
N CYS A 174 2.56 -1.51 -10.53
CA CYS A 174 2.76 -0.17 -11.07
C CYS A 174 4.00 -0.18 -11.98
N PRO A 175 3.91 0.27 -13.25
CA PRO A 175 5.01 0.13 -14.21
C PRO A 175 6.12 1.17 -14.01
N TYR A 176 5.96 2.09 -13.07
CA TYR A 176 6.91 3.18 -12.83
C TYR A 176 8.02 2.78 -11.84
N HIS A 177 9.17 3.45 -11.96
CA HIS A 177 10.38 3.19 -11.17
C HIS A 177 10.80 4.43 -10.36
N CYS A 178 9.86 4.98 -9.56
CA CYS A 178 10.17 6.11 -8.70
C CYS A 178 11.21 5.73 -7.64
N ASN A 179 12.22 6.57 -7.43
CA ASN A 179 13.37 6.25 -6.58
C ASN A 179 13.01 6.01 -5.11
N PHE A 180 11.91 6.58 -4.64
CA PHE A 180 11.43 6.44 -3.25
C PHE A 180 10.49 5.24 -3.03
N CYS A 181 10.02 4.61 -4.10
CA CYS A 181 8.99 3.58 -4.03
C CYS A 181 9.59 2.19 -3.88
N ALA A 182 9.08 1.41 -2.93
CA ALA A 182 9.49 0.03 -2.70
C ALA A 182 8.65 -1.00 -3.48
N ASN A 183 7.81 -0.57 -4.43
CA ASN A 183 7.04 -1.49 -5.25
C ASN A 183 7.97 -2.34 -6.11
N GLN A 184 7.88 -3.66 -5.95
CA GLN A 184 8.66 -4.65 -6.68
C GLN A 184 7.92 -5.23 -7.89
N ASN A 185 6.61 -4.95 -8.01
CA ASN A 185 5.78 -5.51 -9.06
C ASN A 185 5.48 -4.45 -10.14
N HIS A 186 6.20 -4.54 -11.24
CA HIS A 186 6.06 -3.62 -12.38
C HIS A 186 5.11 -4.12 -13.46
N ASN A 187 4.60 -5.36 -13.33
CA ASN A 187 3.58 -5.90 -14.22
C ASN A 187 2.18 -5.56 -13.70
N VAL A 188 1.46 -4.71 -14.43
CA VAL A 188 0.10 -4.31 -14.03
C VAL A 188 -0.91 -5.34 -14.49
N ARG A 189 -1.66 -5.91 -13.53
CA ARG A 189 -2.69 -6.92 -13.76
C ARG A 189 -4.01 -6.41 -13.21
N TYR A 190 -5.05 -6.54 -13.97
CA TYR A 190 -6.39 -6.07 -13.63
C TYR A 190 -7.32 -7.22 -13.30
N ARG A 191 -8.22 -7.03 -12.39
CA ARG A 191 -9.43 -7.83 -12.24
C ARG A 191 -10.41 -7.46 -13.34
N SER A 192 -11.27 -8.39 -13.73
CA SER A 192 -12.34 -8.08 -14.68
C SER A 192 -13.38 -7.14 -14.06
N LYS A 193 -14.07 -6.40 -14.91
CA LYS A 193 -15.18 -5.52 -14.48
C LYS A 193 -16.29 -6.28 -13.76
N ASP A 194 -16.56 -7.51 -14.19
CA ASP A 194 -17.62 -8.34 -13.60
C ASP A 194 -17.24 -8.84 -12.22
N ASN A 195 -15.98 -9.27 -12.03
CA ASN A 195 -15.45 -9.68 -10.72
C ASN A 195 -15.42 -8.51 -9.72
N ILE A 196 -15.03 -7.30 -10.18
CA ILE A 196 -15.05 -6.11 -9.32
C ILE A 196 -16.47 -5.73 -8.94
N LYS A 197 -17.40 -5.77 -9.90
CA LYS A 197 -18.81 -5.46 -9.65
C LYS A 197 -19.42 -6.42 -8.62
N GLU A 198 -19.19 -7.72 -8.77
CA GLU A 198 -19.66 -8.74 -7.82
C GLU A 198 -19.17 -8.45 -6.39
N GLU A 199 -17.89 -8.12 -6.21
CA GLU A 199 -17.37 -7.74 -4.88
C GLU A 199 -18.06 -6.48 -4.33
N LEU A 200 -18.29 -5.46 -5.16
CA LEU A 200 -19.00 -4.26 -4.74
C LEU A 200 -20.46 -4.53 -4.37
N GLU A 201 -21.16 -5.39 -5.10
CA GLU A 201 -22.52 -5.83 -4.78
C GLU A 201 -22.60 -6.56 -3.44
N LEU A 202 -21.63 -7.43 -3.13
CA LEU A 202 -21.49 -8.06 -1.82
C LEU A 202 -21.24 -7.01 -0.72
N LEU A 203 -20.36 -6.04 -0.95
CA LEU A 203 -20.11 -4.96 0.01
C LEU A 203 -21.33 -4.07 0.26
N ILE A 204 -22.14 -3.80 -0.76
CA ILE A 204 -23.43 -3.12 -0.60
C ILE A 204 -24.37 -3.94 0.27
N LYS A 205 -24.49 -5.23 -0.03
CA LYS A 205 -25.41 -6.15 0.65
C LYS A 205 -25.03 -6.38 2.11
N ASP A 206 -23.75 -6.70 2.38
CA ASP A 206 -23.32 -7.21 3.68
C ASP A 206 -22.84 -6.08 4.61
N TYR A 207 -22.35 -4.96 4.06
CA TYR A 207 -21.78 -3.85 4.83
C TYR A 207 -22.51 -2.52 4.63
N GLU A 208 -23.53 -2.48 3.75
CA GLU A 208 -24.37 -1.30 3.47
C GLU A 208 -23.57 -0.07 3.02
N ILE A 209 -22.44 -0.29 2.30
CA ILE A 209 -21.63 0.81 1.82
C ILE A 209 -22.40 1.72 0.86
N LYS A 210 -22.07 3.01 0.89
CA LYS A 210 -22.57 4.04 -0.04
C LYS A 210 -21.49 4.55 -0.97
N GLY A 211 -20.27 4.04 -0.79
CA GLY A 211 -19.12 4.40 -1.62
C GLY A 211 -17.93 3.50 -1.38
N PHE A 212 -16.86 3.74 -2.13
CA PHE A 212 -15.61 2.99 -1.97
C PHE A 212 -14.38 3.85 -2.32
N CYS A 213 -13.23 3.37 -1.92
CA CYS A 213 -11.94 3.94 -2.30
C CYS A 213 -11.10 2.86 -2.99
N VAL A 214 -10.69 3.11 -4.23
CA VAL A 214 -9.72 2.28 -4.95
C VAL A 214 -8.35 2.60 -4.38
N VAL A 215 -7.66 1.58 -3.84
CA VAL A 215 -6.36 1.73 -3.16
C VAL A 215 -5.22 1.06 -3.92
N ASP A 216 -5.38 0.90 -5.21
CA ASP A 216 -4.39 0.35 -6.12
C ASP A 216 -3.11 1.21 -6.17
N ASP A 217 -2.00 0.60 -6.52
CA ASP A 217 -0.75 1.33 -6.80
C ASP A 217 -0.91 2.34 -7.94
N ASN A 218 -1.62 1.96 -9.02
CA ASN A 218 -1.90 2.86 -10.15
C ASN A 218 -3.00 2.30 -11.08
N PHE A 219 -4.25 2.35 -10.66
CA PHE A 219 -5.40 1.83 -11.42
C PHE A 219 -5.57 2.48 -12.80
N LEU A 220 -5.30 3.79 -12.93
CA LEU A 220 -5.57 4.56 -14.14
C LEU A 220 -4.45 4.49 -15.19
N VAL A 221 -3.41 3.68 -15.00
CA VAL A 221 -2.26 3.61 -15.93
C VAL A 221 -2.64 3.07 -17.30
N ASN A 222 -3.62 2.18 -17.38
CA ASN A 222 -4.21 1.74 -18.65
C ASN A 222 -5.61 2.35 -18.76
N LYS A 223 -5.72 3.42 -19.55
CA LYS A 223 -6.95 4.18 -19.72
C LYS A 223 -8.12 3.31 -20.21
N GLU A 224 -7.88 2.46 -21.20
CA GLU A 224 -8.93 1.62 -21.82
C GLU A 224 -9.51 0.63 -20.80
N LYS A 225 -8.65 -0.07 -20.06
CA LYS A 225 -9.07 -0.97 -18.99
C LYS A 225 -9.78 -0.23 -17.85
N ALA A 226 -9.25 0.92 -17.45
CA ALA A 226 -9.90 1.74 -16.43
C ALA A 226 -11.30 2.18 -16.89
N MET A 227 -11.45 2.66 -18.12
CA MET A 227 -12.75 3.08 -18.67
C MET A 227 -13.75 1.91 -18.78
N GLU A 228 -13.30 0.73 -19.18
CA GLU A 228 -14.13 -0.49 -19.19
C GLU A 228 -14.71 -0.78 -17.80
N ILE A 229 -13.84 -0.77 -16.76
CA ILE A 229 -14.22 -1.08 -15.39
C ILE A 229 -15.14 0.00 -14.82
N ILE A 230 -14.77 1.30 -14.92
CA ILE A 230 -15.54 2.38 -14.29
C ILE A 230 -16.94 2.54 -14.89
N ARG A 231 -17.13 2.24 -16.17
CA ARG A 231 -18.46 2.23 -16.81
C ARG A 231 -19.37 1.17 -16.22
N GLU A 232 -18.83 -0.01 -15.91
CA GLU A 232 -19.61 -1.09 -15.32
C GLU A 232 -19.98 -0.76 -13.88
N ILE A 233 -19.00 -0.38 -13.05
CA ILE A 233 -19.24 -0.04 -11.64
C ILE A 233 -20.09 1.23 -11.46
N GLY A 234 -20.07 2.15 -12.43
CA GLY A 234 -20.93 3.33 -12.42
C GLY A 234 -22.42 3.03 -12.36
N LYS A 235 -22.84 1.84 -12.84
CA LYS A 235 -24.23 1.37 -12.77
C LYS A 235 -24.71 1.12 -11.33
N LEU A 236 -23.78 0.95 -10.38
CA LEU A 236 -24.07 0.76 -8.96
C LEU A 236 -24.40 2.07 -8.22
N ASN A 237 -24.26 3.22 -8.85
CA ASN A 237 -24.54 4.55 -8.28
C ASN A 237 -23.80 4.85 -6.96
N LEU A 238 -22.62 4.25 -6.74
CA LEU A 238 -21.78 4.50 -5.59
C LEU A 238 -20.94 5.76 -5.78
N LYS A 239 -20.60 6.44 -4.68
CA LYS A 239 -19.55 7.47 -4.67
C LYS A 239 -18.20 6.83 -4.45
N TRP A 240 -17.17 7.32 -5.15
CA TRP A 240 -15.87 6.70 -5.00
C TRP A 240 -14.69 7.65 -5.19
N SER A 241 -13.51 7.19 -4.78
CA SER A 241 -12.26 7.91 -4.95
C SER A 241 -11.14 6.96 -5.37
N THR A 242 -10.07 7.52 -5.96
CA THR A 242 -8.89 6.76 -6.38
C THR A 242 -7.61 7.55 -6.18
N LEU A 243 -6.48 6.85 -6.21
CA LEU A 243 -5.17 7.44 -6.41
C LEU A 243 -4.86 7.51 -7.90
N ALA A 244 -4.09 8.50 -8.32
CA ALA A 244 -3.63 8.63 -9.69
C ALA A 244 -2.29 9.36 -9.80
N ARG A 245 -1.59 9.12 -10.90
CA ARG A 245 -0.54 10.02 -11.37
C ARG A 245 -1.16 11.09 -12.25
N VAL A 246 -0.57 12.27 -12.25
CA VAL A 246 -1.06 13.41 -13.03
C VAL A 246 -0.97 13.19 -14.54
N ASP A 247 -0.02 12.38 -14.99
CA ASP A 247 0.21 12.01 -16.39
C ASP A 247 -0.69 10.86 -16.89
N ASN A 248 -1.49 10.26 -16.01
CA ASN A 248 -2.43 9.18 -16.37
C ASN A 248 -3.88 9.69 -16.53
N VAL A 249 -4.11 10.99 -16.57
CA VAL A 249 -5.46 11.56 -16.74
C VAL A 249 -5.53 12.53 -17.89
N ASP A 250 -6.66 12.51 -18.59
CA ASP A 250 -7.04 13.48 -19.60
C ASP A 250 -8.52 13.88 -19.45
N LEU A 251 -8.98 14.83 -20.24
CA LEU A 251 -10.33 15.37 -20.12
C LEU A 251 -11.42 14.29 -20.35
N GLU A 252 -11.19 13.36 -21.27
CA GLU A 252 -12.14 12.29 -21.57
C GLU A 252 -12.28 11.35 -20.37
N LEU A 253 -11.16 10.85 -19.85
CA LEU A 253 -11.15 9.96 -18.67
C LEU A 253 -11.75 10.67 -17.45
N LEU A 254 -11.40 11.94 -17.20
CA LEU A 254 -11.94 12.70 -16.06
C LEU A 254 -13.46 12.90 -16.16
N LYS A 255 -14.00 13.15 -17.35
CA LYS A 255 -15.46 13.21 -17.55
C LYS A 255 -16.13 11.87 -17.23
N GLU A 256 -15.54 10.77 -17.69
CA GLU A 256 -16.06 9.43 -17.41
C GLU A 256 -16.00 9.09 -15.92
N LEU A 257 -14.87 9.39 -15.25
CA LEU A 257 -14.73 9.27 -13.79
C LEU A 257 -15.85 10.02 -13.05
N LYS A 258 -16.13 11.26 -13.47
CA LYS A 258 -17.21 12.07 -12.87
C LYS A 258 -18.58 11.44 -13.08
N ASN A 259 -18.88 11.02 -14.29
CA ASN A 259 -20.16 10.41 -14.67
C ASN A 259 -20.43 9.11 -13.90
N THR A 260 -19.40 8.36 -13.58
CA THR A 260 -19.50 7.09 -12.84
C THR A 260 -19.43 7.24 -11.32
N GLY A 261 -19.48 8.47 -10.81
CA GLY A 261 -19.61 8.74 -9.38
C GLY A 261 -18.28 9.04 -8.66
N CYS A 262 -17.16 9.20 -9.36
CA CYS A 262 -15.90 9.63 -8.73
C CYS A 262 -16.03 11.05 -8.16
N VAL A 263 -15.76 11.19 -6.87
CA VAL A 263 -15.86 12.46 -6.14
C VAL A 263 -14.50 13.04 -5.76
N GLU A 264 -13.44 12.23 -5.72
CA GLU A 264 -12.09 12.69 -5.38
C GLU A 264 -11.02 11.86 -6.10
N ILE A 265 -10.01 12.55 -6.59
CA ILE A 265 -8.75 11.94 -7.07
C ILE A 265 -7.61 12.43 -6.18
N LYS A 266 -6.79 11.49 -5.70
CA LYS A 266 -5.60 11.76 -4.88
C LYS A 266 -4.37 11.67 -5.79
N TYR A 267 -3.78 12.80 -6.15
CA TYR A 267 -2.63 12.85 -7.05
C TYR A 267 -1.31 12.78 -6.29
N GLY A 268 -0.44 11.85 -6.67
CA GLY A 268 0.95 11.84 -6.26
C GLY A 268 1.73 12.95 -6.95
N VAL A 269 1.74 14.14 -6.34
CA VAL A 269 2.48 15.33 -6.81
C VAL A 269 3.93 15.27 -6.38
N GLU A 270 4.16 14.86 -5.16
CA GLU A 270 5.40 14.74 -4.41
C GLU A 270 6.10 16.09 -4.18
N SER A 271 6.39 16.88 -5.23
CA SER A 271 7.05 18.18 -5.13
C SER A 271 6.58 19.16 -6.21
N GLY A 272 6.65 20.44 -5.92
CA GLY A 272 6.50 21.52 -6.91
C GLY A 272 7.80 21.91 -7.58
N SER A 273 8.92 21.31 -7.21
CA SER A 273 10.24 21.54 -7.81
C SER A 273 10.55 20.51 -8.89
N GLN A 274 10.80 20.97 -10.12
CA GLN A 274 11.19 20.05 -11.21
C GLN A 274 12.46 19.30 -10.86
N LYS A 275 13.45 19.99 -10.26
CA LYS A 275 14.69 19.38 -9.76
C LYS A 275 14.39 18.18 -8.84
N MET A 276 13.44 18.33 -7.92
CA MET A 276 13.08 17.26 -7.01
C MET A 276 12.34 16.12 -7.71
N LEU A 277 11.41 16.42 -8.62
CA LEU A 277 10.71 15.41 -9.42
C LEU A 277 11.68 14.57 -10.26
N ASP A 278 12.71 15.19 -10.81
CA ASP A 278 13.75 14.51 -11.58
C ASP A 278 14.61 13.61 -10.69
N LEU A 279 15.04 14.10 -9.51
CA LEU A 279 15.77 13.31 -8.51
C LEU A 279 14.97 12.11 -7.99
N MET A 280 13.65 12.28 -7.83
CA MET A 280 12.72 11.22 -7.44
C MET A 280 12.44 10.23 -8.57
N ASN A 281 12.95 10.47 -9.79
CA ASN A 281 12.63 9.71 -11.00
C ASN A 281 11.11 9.58 -11.22
N LYS A 282 10.35 10.64 -10.87
CA LYS A 282 8.88 10.63 -10.97
C LYS A 282 8.41 10.67 -12.43
N LYS A 283 9.25 11.18 -13.36
CA LYS A 283 8.95 11.28 -14.80
C LYS A 283 7.67 12.07 -15.10
N ILE A 284 7.41 13.12 -14.34
CA ILE A 284 6.35 14.10 -14.59
C ILE A 284 6.93 15.51 -14.54
N THR A 285 6.24 16.46 -15.13
CA THR A 285 6.60 17.86 -15.10
C THR A 285 5.64 18.69 -14.24
N VAL A 286 6.12 19.83 -13.73
CA VAL A 286 5.25 20.79 -13.01
C VAL A 286 4.11 21.26 -13.91
N SER A 287 4.32 21.39 -15.23
CA SER A 287 3.26 21.74 -16.19
C SER A 287 2.16 20.68 -16.26
N GLU A 288 2.51 19.38 -16.28
CA GLU A 288 1.52 18.28 -16.25
C GLU A 288 0.73 18.29 -14.95
N ILE A 289 1.37 18.58 -13.82
CA ILE A 289 0.67 18.74 -12.53
C ILE A 289 -0.39 19.83 -12.65
N LYS A 290 -0.02 21.03 -13.12
CA LYS A 290 -0.94 22.15 -13.30
C LYS A 290 -2.10 21.79 -14.23
N LYS A 291 -1.81 21.14 -15.35
CA LYS A 291 -2.81 20.70 -16.32
C LYS A 291 -3.82 19.73 -15.70
N ALA A 292 -3.34 18.69 -14.99
CA ALA A 292 -4.20 17.68 -14.39
C ALA A 292 -5.14 18.30 -13.33
N PHE A 293 -4.63 19.16 -12.46
CA PHE A 293 -5.44 19.81 -11.43
C PHE A 293 -6.50 20.76 -12.01
N ASN A 294 -6.16 21.54 -13.04
CA ASN A 294 -7.13 22.42 -13.72
C ASN A 294 -8.24 21.60 -14.40
N LEU A 295 -7.88 20.56 -15.18
CA LEU A 295 -8.87 19.68 -15.83
C LEU A 295 -9.77 18.99 -14.79
N THR A 296 -9.21 18.52 -13.67
CA THR A 296 -9.98 17.86 -12.60
C THR A 296 -10.99 18.82 -11.95
N LYS A 297 -10.59 20.06 -11.72
CA LYS A 297 -11.48 21.12 -11.25
C LYS A 297 -12.60 21.42 -12.25
N ASP A 298 -12.26 21.56 -13.55
CA ASP A 298 -13.22 21.91 -14.59
C ASP A 298 -14.34 20.86 -14.74
N VAL A 299 -14.03 19.58 -14.52
CA VAL A 299 -15.05 18.51 -14.50
C VAL A 299 -15.77 18.38 -13.15
N GLY A 300 -15.38 19.15 -12.12
CA GLY A 300 -16.01 19.16 -10.80
C GLY A 300 -15.71 17.94 -9.94
N ILE A 301 -14.50 17.37 -10.04
CA ILE A 301 -13.97 16.35 -9.13
C ILE A 301 -13.03 17.04 -8.12
N ASN A 302 -13.09 16.62 -6.85
CA ASN A 302 -12.15 17.10 -5.85
C ASN A 302 -10.74 16.53 -6.11
N ALA A 303 -9.72 17.37 -6.05
CA ALA A 303 -8.34 16.94 -6.20
C ALA A 303 -7.59 17.08 -4.88
N LYS A 304 -7.01 15.99 -4.36
CA LYS A 304 -6.11 16.00 -3.23
C LYS A 304 -4.66 15.94 -3.74
N ALA A 305 -3.82 16.87 -3.30
CA ALA A 305 -2.38 16.84 -3.59
C ALA A 305 -1.66 16.03 -2.50
N LEU A 306 -0.94 14.99 -2.89
CA LEU A 306 -0.04 14.26 -2.00
C LEU A 306 1.38 14.80 -2.23
N ILE A 307 1.95 15.36 -1.17
CA ILE A 307 3.28 15.97 -1.17
C ILE A 307 4.20 15.14 -0.28
N MET A 308 5.41 14.91 -0.75
CA MET A 308 6.50 14.30 0.01
C MET A 308 7.54 15.38 0.32
N HIS A 309 7.98 15.46 1.58
CA HIS A 309 9.03 16.39 1.98
C HIS A 309 10.17 15.68 2.69
N GLY A 310 11.39 16.16 2.47
CA GLY A 310 12.60 15.61 3.08
C GLY A 310 13.33 14.57 2.21
N PHE A 311 13.03 14.50 0.91
CA PHE A 311 13.80 13.67 -0.02
C PHE A 311 15.25 14.20 -0.14
N PRO A 312 16.28 13.34 -0.36
CA PRO A 312 17.67 13.74 -0.46
C PRO A 312 17.89 14.92 -1.42
N LYS A 313 18.68 15.90 -0.98
CA LYS A 313 18.97 17.17 -1.65
C LYS A 313 17.79 18.18 -1.73
N GLU A 314 16.74 17.97 -0.97
CA GLU A 314 15.73 18.99 -0.77
C GLU A 314 16.29 20.13 0.08
N ASP A 315 15.93 21.36 -0.27
CA ASP A 315 16.39 22.59 0.37
C ASP A 315 15.24 23.62 0.49
N ILE A 316 15.53 24.78 1.08
CA ILE A 316 14.56 25.84 1.26
C ILE A 316 14.01 26.37 -0.08
N ASN A 317 14.79 26.34 -1.17
CA ASN A 317 14.37 26.86 -2.46
C ASN A 317 13.41 25.88 -3.13
N THR A 318 13.71 24.58 -3.15
CA THR A 318 12.82 23.54 -3.67
C THR A 318 11.52 23.46 -2.89
N THR A 319 11.57 23.70 -1.57
CA THR A 319 10.36 23.83 -0.74
C THR A 319 9.54 25.06 -1.10
N LYS A 320 10.18 26.23 -1.37
CA LYS A 320 9.47 27.43 -1.85
C LYS A 320 8.82 27.22 -3.22
N GLU A 321 9.46 26.46 -4.13
CA GLU A 321 8.86 26.07 -5.41
C GLU A 321 7.59 25.23 -5.20
N THR A 322 7.62 24.29 -4.24
CA THR A 322 6.44 23.50 -3.86
C THR A 322 5.32 24.39 -3.29
N ILE A 323 5.65 25.35 -2.42
CA ILE A 323 4.68 26.31 -1.90
C ILE A 323 4.10 27.17 -3.03
N ALA A 324 4.92 27.64 -3.96
CA ALA A 324 4.46 28.42 -5.11
C ALA A 324 3.48 27.64 -5.99
N LEU A 325 3.75 26.36 -6.26
CA LEU A 325 2.83 25.49 -6.98
C LEU A 325 1.51 25.32 -6.23
N LEU A 326 1.54 25.09 -4.93
CA LEU A 326 0.34 24.96 -4.11
C LEU A 326 -0.48 26.24 -4.06
N GLU A 327 0.15 27.43 -4.04
CA GLU A 327 -0.54 28.72 -4.09
C GLU A 327 -1.19 28.94 -5.47
N GLU A 328 -0.48 28.63 -6.56
CA GLU A 328 -1.03 28.75 -7.92
C GLU A 328 -2.25 27.82 -8.13
N LEU A 329 -2.18 26.60 -7.59
CA LEU A 329 -3.26 25.61 -7.71
C LEU A 329 -4.28 25.64 -6.56
N LYS A 330 -4.23 26.65 -5.68
CA LYS A 330 -5.04 26.71 -4.46
C LYS A 330 -6.54 26.52 -4.69
N MET A 331 -7.06 27.08 -5.79
CA MET A 331 -8.46 26.96 -6.17
C MET A 331 -8.81 25.61 -6.82
N CYS A 332 -7.83 24.78 -7.16
CA CYS A 332 -8.00 23.46 -7.76
C CYS A 332 -7.80 22.35 -6.73
N ILE A 333 -7.13 22.63 -5.61
CA ILE A 333 -6.80 21.66 -4.58
C ILE A 333 -7.87 21.69 -3.49
N SER A 334 -8.51 20.56 -3.24
CA SER A 334 -9.45 20.41 -2.14
C SER A 334 -8.76 20.16 -0.78
N ARG A 335 -7.66 19.41 -0.79
CA ARG A 335 -6.87 19.03 0.40
C ARG A 335 -5.43 18.78 0.02
N VAL A 336 -4.52 18.92 0.98
CA VAL A 336 -3.11 18.55 0.86
C VAL A 336 -2.79 17.45 1.89
N GLY A 337 -2.22 16.35 1.44
CA GLY A 337 -1.60 15.35 2.30
C GLY A 337 -0.09 15.54 2.27
N LEU A 338 0.53 15.70 3.41
CA LEU A 338 1.98 15.81 3.56
C LEU A 338 2.52 14.56 4.21
N THR A 339 3.48 13.93 3.54
CA THR A 339 4.26 12.80 4.05
C THR A 339 5.73 13.18 4.12
N TYR A 340 6.46 12.52 5.01
CA TYR A 340 7.89 12.72 5.13
C TYR A 340 8.62 11.57 4.47
N PHE A 341 9.69 11.92 3.73
CA PHE A 341 10.53 10.91 3.10
C PHE A 341 11.20 10.04 4.16
N THR A 342 11.16 8.75 3.92
CA THR A 342 11.98 7.77 4.63
C THR A 342 12.57 6.77 3.64
N TYR A 343 13.72 6.22 3.96
CA TYR A 343 14.28 5.14 3.16
C TYR A 343 13.46 3.87 3.36
N LEU A 344 12.77 3.45 2.32
CA LEU A 344 12.05 2.18 2.33
C LEU A 344 12.94 1.08 1.74
N PRO A 345 13.19 -0.02 2.44
CA PRO A 345 13.84 -1.18 1.88
C PRO A 345 13.19 -1.61 0.57
N GLY A 346 14.01 -1.97 -0.42
CA GLY A 346 13.55 -2.32 -1.76
C GLY A 346 13.35 -1.13 -2.70
N SER A 347 13.37 0.12 -2.21
CA SER A 347 13.37 1.29 -3.11
C SER A 347 14.75 1.50 -3.75
N PRO A 348 14.81 2.03 -5.00
CA PRO A 348 16.08 2.26 -5.68
C PRO A 348 17.06 3.17 -4.94
N ILE A 349 16.55 4.10 -4.12
CA ILE A 349 17.37 5.02 -3.33
C ILE A 349 17.83 4.43 -2.00
N TYR A 350 17.34 3.23 -1.62
CA TYR A 350 17.72 2.61 -0.36
C TYR A 350 19.22 2.32 -0.35
N PRO A 351 19.98 2.79 0.67
CA PRO A 351 21.44 2.61 0.68
C PRO A 351 21.82 1.14 0.77
N SER A 352 22.77 0.71 -0.06
CA SER A 352 23.31 -0.65 -0.05
C SER A 352 24.14 -1.01 1.20
N LYS A 353 24.56 -0.02 1.98
CA LYS A 353 25.24 -0.22 3.28
C LYS A 353 24.20 -0.05 4.38
N HIS A 354 24.01 -1.09 5.16
CA HIS A 354 23.09 -1.20 6.30
C HIS A 354 22.90 0.11 7.06
N ILE A 355 21.80 0.80 6.74
CA ILE A 355 21.14 1.60 7.76
C ILE A 355 20.38 0.54 8.57
N THR A 356 20.91 0.17 9.74
CA THR A 356 20.12 -0.54 10.72
C THR A 356 18.81 0.21 10.81
N CYS A 357 17.69 -0.46 10.55
CA CYS A 357 16.36 0.06 10.81
C CYS A 357 16.24 0.29 12.31
N ASN A 358 16.81 1.40 12.75
CA ASN A 358 16.61 1.85 14.10
C ASN A 358 15.20 2.44 14.10
N THR A 359 14.27 1.82 14.78
CA THR A 359 12.86 2.21 14.89
C THR A 359 12.67 3.65 15.36
N SER A 360 13.70 4.26 15.96
CA SER A 360 13.76 5.69 16.28
C SER A 360 13.79 6.62 15.05
N VAL A 361 13.96 6.11 13.83
CA VAL A 361 13.96 6.90 12.57
C VAL A 361 12.56 7.39 12.17
N TYR A 362 11.51 6.91 12.82
CA TYR A 362 10.12 7.30 12.57
C TYR A 362 9.58 8.45 13.40
N CYS A 363 10.44 9.16 14.09
CA CYS A 363 10.04 10.47 14.62
C CYS A 363 9.76 11.40 13.43
N GLU A 364 8.56 12.00 13.38
CA GLU A 364 8.11 12.92 12.33
C GLU A 364 9.08 14.09 12.05
N GLU A 365 10.07 14.27 12.91
CA GLU A 365 11.06 15.34 12.88
C GLU A 365 12.40 14.93 12.25
N GLN A 366 12.65 13.67 11.98
CA GLN A 366 13.97 13.24 11.51
C GLN A 366 14.11 13.24 9.99
N VAL A 367 15.24 13.77 9.52
CA VAL A 367 15.70 13.67 8.15
C VAL A 367 16.76 12.55 8.11
N PRO A 368 16.54 11.44 7.37
CA PRO A 368 17.40 10.26 7.44
C PRO A 368 18.73 10.37 6.68
N TRP A 369 19.05 11.55 6.11
CA TRP A 369 20.21 11.78 5.26
C TRP A 369 20.87 13.13 5.55
N GLY A 370 22.07 13.32 5.01
CA GLY A 370 22.79 14.59 5.06
C GLY A 370 23.57 14.84 6.37
N SER A 371 24.36 15.89 6.36
CA SER A 371 25.05 16.46 7.53
C SER A 371 24.04 17.10 8.49
N ASN A 372 24.45 17.39 9.72
CA ASN A 372 23.59 18.05 10.70
C ASN A 372 23.06 19.39 10.17
N LYS A 373 23.86 20.16 9.44
CA LYS A 373 23.45 21.41 8.83
C LYS A 373 22.36 21.21 7.79
N GLU A 374 22.51 20.22 6.87
CA GLU A 374 21.48 19.91 5.89
C GLU A 374 20.18 19.43 6.53
N LYS A 375 20.27 18.64 7.60
CA LYS A 375 19.09 18.21 8.38
C LYS A 375 18.35 19.39 8.99
N GLU A 376 19.05 20.35 9.60
CA GLU A 376 18.47 21.56 10.17
C GLU A 376 17.77 22.39 9.08
N GLU A 377 18.40 22.60 7.93
CA GLU A 377 17.83 23.35 6.80
C GLU A 377 16.54 22.68 6.27
N VAL A 378 16.52 21.36 6.15
CA VAL A 378 15.33 20.59 5.73
C VAL A 378 14.22 20.69 6.78
N LEU A 379 14.55 20.61 8.08
CA LEU A 379 13.55 20.74 9.14
C LEU A 379 12.95 22.15 9.21
N GLU A 380 13.76 23.20 8.98
CA GLU A 380 13.25 24.56 8.89
C GLU A 380 12.33 24.77 7.68
N SER A 381 12.73 24.27 6.51
CA SER A 381 11.91 24.31 5.30
C SER A 381 10.60 23.55 5.48
N ARG A 382 10.62 22.41 6.20
CA ARG A 382 9.43 21.63 6.57
C ARG A 382 8.46 22.45 7.42
N LYS A 383 8.97 23.17 8.43
CA LYS A 383 8.13 24.06 9.26
C LYS A 383 7.43 25.13 8.42
N LEU A 384 8.14 25.69 7.43
CA LEU A 384 7.57 26.66 6.50
C LEU A 384 6.42 26.04 5.67
N LEU A 385 6.64 24.85 5.11
CA LEU A 385 5.64 24.13 4.31
C LEU A 385 4.40 23.76 5.16
N ILE A 386 4.60 23.22 6.36
CA ILE A 386 3.52 22.89 7.30
C ILE A 386 2.70 24.13 7.64
N LYS A 387 3.37 25.24 7.98
CA LYS A 387 2.69 26.53 8.29
C LYS A 387 1.83 26.98 7.12
N TYR A 388 2.37 26.89 5.90
CA TYR A 388 1.64 27.25 4.69
C TYR A 388 0.41 26.36 4.48
N ILE A 389 0.57 25.01 4.56
CA ILE A 389 -0.51 24.04 4.37
C ILE A 389 -1.61 24.25 5.42
N LYS A 390 -1.26 24.32 6.72
CA LYS A 390 -2.23 24.54 7.80
C LYS A 390 -3.05 25.83 7.62
N LYS A 391 -2.43 26.89 7.12
CA LYS A 391 -3.10 28.19 6.87
C LYS A 391 -4.07 28.14 5.69
N ASN A 392 -3.71 27.46 4.60
CA ASN A 392 -4.40 27.54 3.31
C ASN A 392 -5.28 26.33 2.98
N PHE A 393 -5.00 25.17 3.60
CA PHE A 393 -5.73 23.91 3.41
C PHE A 393 -6.07 23.27 4.75
N PRO A 394 -6.81 23.97 5.64
CA PRO A 394 -7.14 23.42 6.95
C PRO A 394 -7.97 22.14 6.79
N TYR A 395 -7.69 21.14 7.63
CA TYR A 395 -8.54 19.94 7.70
C TYR A 395 -9.94 20.38 8.15
N LYS A 396 -10.93 20.17 7.32
CA LYS A 396 -12.35 20.39 7.63
C LYS A 396 -12.96 19.14 8.22
#